data_9f89a9d57b0c6db6c9c77429fa456e8b
#
_entry.id   9f89a9d57b0c6db6c9c77429fa456e8b
#
_cell.length_a   1.000
_cell.length_b   1.000
_cell.length_c   1.000
_cell.angle_alpha   90.00
_cell.angle_beta   90.00
_cell.angle_gamma   90.00
#
_symmetry.space_group_name_H-M   'P 1'
#
loop_
_entity.id
_entity.type
_entity.pdbx_description
1 polymer ?
#
loop_
_entity_poly.entity_id
_entity_poly.type
_entity_poly.pdbx_seq_one_letter_code
_entity_poly.pdbx_strand_id
1 'polypeptide(L)'
;MTVALSDINLPAVLEEVTAAFAEYQQALVTNDVAVLDKLFFNSPHTLRYGAGENLYGYDAIRAFRQARPAVNLEREVTVTAITSYGQDLAVTNIEFKRAGSDRLGRQSQTWVRLPEGWRVVSAHVSLMS
;
A
#
# COMPACT_ATOMS: atom_id res chain seq x y z
N MET A 1 10.14 21.43 -11.83
CA MET A 1 8.95 22.12 -11.28
C MET A 1 8.70 21.65 -9.86
N THR A 2 8.05 22.48 -9.05
CA THR A 2 7.73 22.15 -7.67
C THR A 2 6.22 21.90 -7.56
N VAL A 3 5.84 21.13 -6.55
CA VAL A 3 4.42 20.96 -6.20
C VAL A 3 3.96 22.21 -5.43
N ALA A 4 2.89 22.85 -5.92
CA ALA A 4 2.32 23.98 -5.23
C ALA A 4 1.56 23.51 -3.98
N LEU A 5 1.55 24.31 -2.91
CA LEU A 5 0.81 23.96 -1.70
C LEU A 5 -0.68 23.77 -1.97
N SER A 6 -1.25 24.52 -2.91
CA SER A 6 -2.64 24.37 -3.35
C SER A 6 -2.93 23.06 -4.07
N ASP A 7 -1.90 22.34 -4.50
CA ASP A 7 -2.04 21.04 -5.17
C ASP A 7 -1.91 19.85 -4.21
N ILE A 8 -1.83 20.09 -2.92
CA ILE A 8 -1.90 19.04 -1.91
C ILE A 8 -3.38 18.66 -1.72
N ASN A 9 -3.68 17.39 -1.87
CA ASN A 9 -5.04 16.85 -1.73
C ASN A 9 -6.04 17.45 -2.72
N LEU A 10 -5.66 17.53 -4.00
CA LEU A 10 -6.62 17.87 -5.05
C LEU A 10 -7.80 16.88 -4.97
N PRO A 11 -9.05 17.34 -4.89
CA PRO A 11 -10.18 16.45 -4.60
C PRO A 11 -10.31 15.26 -5.56
N ALA A 12 -10.15 15.47 -6.85
CA ALA A 12 -10.25 14.39 -7.83
C ALA A 12 -9.12 13.36 -7.68
N VAL A 13 -7.92 13.81 -7.38
CA VAL A 13 -6.77 12.92 -7.18
C VAL A 13 -6.95 12.12 -5.89
N LEU A 14 -7.34 12.79 -4.82
CA LEU A 14 -7.57 12.14 -3.53
C LEU A 14 -8.64 11.06 -3.64
N GLU A 15 -9.70 11.31 -4.40
CA GLU A 15 -10.76 10.34 -4.65
C GLU A 15 -10.22 9.09 -5.37
N GLU A 16 -9.40 9.29 -6.41
CA GLU A 16 -8.79 8.17 -7.15
C GLU A 16 -7.90 7.31 -6.27
N VAL A 17 -7.03 7.93 -5.48
CA VAL A 17 -6.12 7.20 -4.59
C VAL A 17 -6.88 6.47 -3.50
N THR A 18 -7.90 7.11 -2.94
CA THR A 18 -8.74 6.49 -1.91
C THR A 18 -9.40 5.23 -2.44
N ALA A 19 -9.89 5.27 -3.68
CA ALA A 19 -10.50 4.10 -4.32
C ALA A 19 -9.47 2.99 -4.57
N ALA A 20 -8.28 3.34 -5.05
CA ALA A 20 -7.20 2.37 -5.28
C ALA A 20 -6.76 1.72 -3.97
N PHE A 21 -6.63 2.51 -2.91
CA PHE A 21 -6.27 2.00 -1.60
C PHE A 21 -7.33 1.07 -1.02
N ALA A 22 -8.61 1.40 -1.20
CA ALA A 22 -9.71 0.53 -0.78
C ALA A 22 -9.67 -0.81 -1.51
N GLU A 23 -9.36 -0.81 -2.80
CA GLU A 23 -9.20 -2.04 -3.58
C GLU A 23 -8.04 -2.88 -3.01
N TYR A 24 -6.93 -2.24 -2.67
CA TYR A 24 -5.79 -2.92 -2.05
C TYR A 24 -6.18 -3.57 -0.72
N GLN A 25 -6.84 -2.83 0.16
CA GLN A 25 -7.24 -3.33 1.48
C GLN A 25 -8.18 -4.54 1.35
N GLN A 26 -9.15 -4.48 0.45
CA GLN A 26 -10.06 -5.59 0.21
C GLN A 26 -9.32 -6.81 -0.33
N ALA A 27 -8.40 -6.61 -1.27
CA ALA A 27 -7.60 -7.68 -1.84
C ALA A 27 -6.70 -8.34 -0.78
N LEU A 28 -6.17 -7.55 0.14
CA LEU A 28 -5.30 -8.06 1.19
C LEU A 28 -6.06 -8.99 2.14
N VAL A 29 -7.20 -8.55 2.66
CA VAL A 29 -7.94 -9.34 3.66
C VAL A 29 -8.61 -10.57 3.04
N THR A 30 -8.90 -10.55 1.75
CA THR A 30 -9.46 -11.71 1.02
C THR A 30 -8.38 -12.56 0.34
N ASN A 31 -7.11 -12.14 0.46
CA ASN A 31 -5.96 -12.77 -0.20
C ASN A 31 -6.16 -12.91 -1.72
N ASP A 32 -6.65 -11.85 -2.34
CA ASP A 32 -6.77 -11.78 -3.80
C ASP A 32 -5.42 -11.43 -4.41
N VAL A 33 -4.59 -12.45 -4.61
CA VAL A 33 -3.20 -12.29 -5.04
C VAL A 33 -3.11 -11.60 -6.40
N ALA A 34 -4.03 -11.88 -7.32
CA ALA A 34 -4.01 -11.26 -8.64
C ALA A 34 -4.19 -9.74 -8.56
N VAL A 35 -5.10 -9.26 -7.71
CA VAL A 35 -5.33 -7.82 -7.50
C VAL A 35 -4.14 -7.20 -6.78
N LEU A 36 -3.60 -7.85 -5.75
CA LEU A 36 -2.42 -7.36 -5.05
C LEU A 36 -1.23 -7.20 -5.99
N ASP A 37 -1.01 -8.18 -6.87
CA ASP A 37 0.07 -8.11 -7.86
C ASP A 37 -0.17 -6.99 -8.87
N LYS A 38 -1.41 -6.79 -9.30
CA LYS A 38 -1.77 -5.70 -10.21
C LYS A 38 -1.48 -4.34 -9.63
N LEU A 39 -1.77 -4.13 -8.34
CA LEU A 39 -1.65 -2.82 -7.70
C LEU A 39 -0.21 -2.43 -7.36
N PHE A 40 0.72 -3.36 -7.34
CA PHE A 40 2.14 -3.04 -7.22
C PHE A 40 2.75 -2.84 -8.60
N PHE A 41 3.60 -1.80 -8.72
CA PHE A 41 4.25 -1.52 -10.00
C PHE A 41 5.23 -2.62 -10.36
N ASN A 42 5.09 -3.18 -11.56
CA ASN A 42 6.01 -4.21 -12.08
C ASN A 42 7.31 -3.57 -12.54
N SER A 43 8.22 -3.41 -11.60
CA SER A 43 9.51 -2.75 -11.82
C SER A 43 10.55 -3.31 -10.87
N PRO A 44 11.83 -3.39 -11.29
CA PRO A 44 12.92 -3.74 -10.38
C PRO A 44 13.15 -2.67 -9.29
N HIS A 45 12.59 -1.48 -9.43
CA HIS A 45 12.71 -0.39 -8.46
C HIS A 45 11.63 -0.44 -7.38
N THR A 46 10.59 -1.24 -7.54
CA THR A 46 9.55 -1.38 -6.53
C THR A 46 10.10 -2.16 -5.34
N LEU A 47 9.82 -1.66 -4.13
CA LEU A 47 10.42 -2.19 -2.91
C LEU A 47 9.37 -2.34 -1.83
N ARG A 48 9.45 -3.40 -1.04
CA ARG A 48 8.57 -3.59 0.12
C ARG A 48 9.36 -4.12 1.31
N TYR A 49 9.27 -3.41 2.43
CA TYR A 49 9.69 -3.90 3.73
C TYR A 49 8.47 -4.41 4.48
N GLY A 50 8.50 -5.68 4.87
CA GLY A 50 7.50 -6.26 5.76
C GLY A 50 8.00 -6.33 7.18
N ALA A 51 7.19 -6.86 8.08
CA ALA A 51 7.55 -6.99 9.49
C ALA A 51 8.74 -7.94 9.70
N GLY A 52 8.94 -8.90 8.82
CA GLY A 52 10.02 -9.87 8.93
C GLY A 52 10.84 -10.09 7.66
N GLU A 53 10.63 -9.31 6.61
CA GLU A 53 11.30 -9.53 5.32
C GLU A 53 11.59 -8.23 4.60
N ASN A 54 12.65 -8.25 3.79
CA ASN A 54 13.02 -7.17 2.88
C ASN A 54 12.90 -7.69 1.44
N LEU A 55 12.05 -7.07 0.63
CA LEU A 55 11.77 -7.52 -0.73
C LEU A 55 12.14 -6.43 -1.72
N TYR A 56 13.09 -6.72 -2.59
CA TYR A 56 13.61 -5.79 -3.58
C TYR A 56 13.17 -6.22 -4.96
N GLY A 57 12.38 -5.36 -5.63
CA GLY A 57 11.85 -5.61 -6.95
C GLY A 57 10.51 -6.33 -6.94
N TYR A 58 9.74 -6.10 -8.00
CA TYR A 58 8.39 -6.67 -8.15
C TYR A 58 8.39 -8.20 -8.06
N ASP A 59 9.36 -8.86 -8.69
CA ASP A 59 9.38 -10.33 -8.75
C ASP A 59 9.53 -10.95 -7.36
N ALA A 60 10.36 -10.36 -6.50
CA ALA A 60 10.52 -10.81 -5.12
C ALA A 60 9.24 -10.63 -4.31
N ILE A 61 8.55 -9.50 -4.50
CA ILE A 61 7.28 -9.20 -3.82
C ILE A 61 6.21 -10.21 -4.24
N ARG A 62 6.12 -10.47 -5.53
CA ARG A 62 5.16 -11.43 -6.07
C ARG A 62 5.41 -12.84 -5.55
N ALA A 63 6.66 -13.29 -5.57
CA ALA A 63 7.03 -14.62 -5.09
C ALA A 63 6.71 -14.80 -3.61
N PHE A 64 7.03 -13.80 -2.78
CA PHE A 64 6.69 -13.82 -1.35
C PHE A 64 5.19 -13.94 -1.13
N ARG A 65 4.41 -13.16 -1.87
CA ARG A 65 2.95 -13.14 -1.72
C ARG A 65 2.32 -14.47 -2.13
N GLN A 66 2.82 -15.09 -3.20
CA GLN A 66 2.33 -16.38 -3.67
C GLN A 66 2.62 -17.51 -2.67
N ALA A 67 3.75 -17.43 -1.97
CA ALA A 67 4.16 -18.43 -0.99
C ALA A 67 3.52 -18.24 0.39
N ARG A 68 2.93 -17.05 0.65
CA ARG A 68 2.39 -16.71 1.96
C ARG A 68 1.09 -17.47 2.24
N PRO A 69 0.95 -18.08 3.43
CA PRO A 69 -0.33 -18.68 3.82
C PRO A 69 -1.44 -17.64 3.93
N ALA A 70 -2.67 -18.00 3.55
CA ALA A 70 -3.84 -17.13 3.64
C ALA A 70 -4.44 -17.16 5.06
N VAL A 71 -3.60 -16.91 6.08
CA VAL A 71 -4.01 -16.92 7.49
C VAL A 71 -3.62 -15.59 8.13
N ASN A 72 -4.41 -15.14 9.10
CA ASN A 72 -4.15 -13.93 9.90
C ASN A 72 -4.06 -12.67 9.03
N LEU A 73 -4.79 -12.62 7.93
CA LEU A 73 -4.82 -11.45 7.05
C LEU A 73 -5.85 -10.42 7.49
N GLU A 74 -6.84 -10.83 8.28
CA GLU A 74 -7.84 -9.92 8.81
C GLU A 74 -7.22 -8.95 9.81
N ARG A 75 -7.65 -7.69 9.71
CA ARG A 75 -7.15 -6.65 10.59
C ARG A 75 -8.19 -5.55 10.75
N GLU A 76 -8.14 -4.88 11.90
CA GLU A 76 -8.93 -3.69 12.18
C GLU A 76 -8.05 -2.47 11.90
N VAL A 77 -8.48 -1.62 10.96
CA VAL A 77 -7.79 -0.37 10.67
C VAL A 77 -8.35 0.70 11.61
N THR A 78 -7.47 1.30 12.41
CA THR A 78 -7.85 2.28 13.42
C THR A 78 -7.54 3.71 13.03
N VAL A 79 -6.54 3.92 12.15
CA VAL A 79 -6.18 5.23 11.62
C VAL A 79 -5.91 5.08 10.12
N THR A 80 -6.43 6.02 9.33
CA THR A 80 -6.14 6.10 7.90
C THR A 80 -5.81 7.56 7.56
N ALA A 81 -4.65 7.77 6.94
CA ALA A 81 -4.22 9.08 6.46
C ALA A 81 -3.75 8.94 5.00
N ILE A 82 -4.48 9.57 4.10
CA ILE A 82 -4.16 9.56 2.67
C ILE A 82 -3.89 10.99 2.24
N THR A 83 -2.73 11.24 1.64
CA THR A 83 -2.33 12.57 1.18
C THR A 83 -1.80 12.46 -0.25
N SER A 84 -2.30 13.30 -1.14
CA SER A 84 -1.77 13.41 -2.50
C SER A 84 -0.97 14.70 -2.65
N TYR A 85 0.03 14.67 -3.51
CA TYR A 85 0.92 15.79 -3.80
C TYR A 85 0.97 15.97 -5.31
N GLY A 86 0.37 17.05 -5.82
CA GLY A 86 0.18 17.23 -7.25
C GLY A 86 -0.82 16.23 -7.79
N GLN A 87 -0.63 15.80 -9.02
CA GLN A 87 -1.60 14.93 -9.71
C GLN A 87 -1.20 13.47 -9.74
N ASP A 88 0.08 13.16 -9.50
CA ASP A 88 0.63 11.84 -9.85
C ASP A 88 1.30 11.11 -8.69
N LEU A 89 1.28 11.68 -7.48
CA LEU A 89 1.94 11.08 -6.31
C LEU A 89 1.01 11.13 -5.10
N ALA A 90 1.00 10.05 -4.34
CA ALA A 90 0.26 10.01 -3.08
C ALA A 90 0.93 9.07 -2.09
N VAL A 91 0.65 9.31 -0.80
CA VAL A 91 1.11 8.46 0.29
C VAL A 91 -0.10 8.03 1.10
N THR A 92 -0.18 6.74 1.40
CA THR A 92 -1.19 6.18 2.29
C THR A 92 -0.53 5.64 3.54
N ASN A 93 -1.09 5.99 4.70
CA ASN A 93 -0.60 5.52 5.99
C ASN A 93 -1.77 5.00 6.79
N ILE A 94 -1.61 3.83 7.39
CA ILE A 94 -2.61 3.29 8.30
C ILE A 94 -1.96 2.78 9.58
N GLU A 95 -2.74 2.76 10.64
CA GLU A 95 -2.48 1.99 11.84
C GLU A 95 -3.54 0.91 11.93
N PHE A 96 -3.13 -0.28 12.35
CA PHE A 96 -4.03 -1.43 12.37
C PHE A 96 -3.66 -2.41 13.48
N LYS A 97 -4.63 -3.26 13.83
CA LYS A 97 -4.40 -4.41 14.72
C LYS A 97 -4.85 -5.66 14.02
N ARG A 98 -4.04 -6.71 14.09
CA ARG A 98 -4.41 -8.02 13.59
C ARG A 98 -5.26 -8.74 14.61
N ALA A 99 -6.15 -9.61 14.13
CA ALA A 99 -6.95 -10.45 15.02
C ALA A 99 -6.06 -11.25 15.97
N GLY A 100 -6.38 -11.21 17.27
CA GLY A 100 -5.63 -11.95 18.29
C GLY A 100 -4.31 -11.32 18.71
N SER A 101 -4.03 -10.08 18.29
CA SER A 101 -2.81 -9.36 18.65
C SER A 101 -3.13 -8.00 19.21
N ASP A 102 -2.40 -7.60 20.27
CA ASP A 102 -2.47 -6.25 20.83
C ASP A 102 -1.41 -5.31 20.25
N ARG A 103 -0.54 -5.82 19.41
CA ARG A 103 0.53 -5.00 18.81
C ARG A 103 -0.07 -4.08 17.75
N LEU A 104 0.31 -2.80 17.83
CA LEU A 104 -0.07 -1.84 16.81
C LEU A 104 0.78 -2.03 15.56
N GLY A 105 0.13 -2.27 14.44
CA GLY A 105 0.78 -2.32 13.14
C GLY A 105 0.72 -0.96 12.46
N ARG A 106 1.70 -0.70 11.61
CA ARG A 106 1.77 0.51 10.79
C ARG A 106 2.14 0.12 9.38
N GLN A 107 1.47 0.75 8.41
CA GLN A 107 1.76 0.50 7.00
C GLN A 107 1.79 1.84 6.27
N SER A 108 2.88 2.08 5.54
CA SER A 108 3.03 3.23 4.66
C SER A 108 3.23 2.75 3.23
N GLN A 109 2.56 3.39 2.29
CA GLN A 109 2.69 3.07 0.87
C GLN A 109 2.82 4.37 0.07
N THR A 110 3.72 4.36 -0.89
CA THR A 110 3.85 5.43 -1.88
C THR A 110 3.23 4.96 -3.18
N TRP A 111 2.32 5.76 -3.70
CA TRP A 111 1.57 5.50 -4.92
C TRP A 111 1.96 6.49 -6.00
N VAL A 112 2.08 6.02 -7.22
CA VAL A 112 2.35 6.86 -8.38
C VAL A 112 1.30 6.56 -9.45
N ARG A 113 0.79 7.61 -10.10
CA ARG A 113 -0.12 7.44 -11.22
C ARG A 113 0.69 7.20 -12.48
N LEU A 114 0.54 6.00 -13.01
CA LEU A 114 1.21 5.50 -14.21
C LEU A 114 0.18 5.37 -15.34
N PRO A 115 0.60 5.11 -16.59
CA PRO A 115 -0.36 4.95 -17.68
C PRO A 115 -1.42 3.88 -17.42
N GLU A 116 -1.09 2.83 -16.69
CA GLU A 116 -2.00 1.74 -16.34
C GLU A 116 -2.90 2.06 -15.13
N GLY A 117 -2.62 3.15 -14.41
CA GLY A 117 -3.36 3.57 -13.23
C GLY A 117 -2.45 3.77 -12.01
N TRP A 118 -3.06 3.94 -10.85
CA TRP A 118 -2.33 4.10 -9.59
C TRP A 118 -1.67 2.80 -9.17
N ARG A 119 -0.37 2.87 -8.85
CA ARG A 119 0.42 1.68 -8.45
C ARG A 119 1.30 2.01 -7.26
N VAL A 120 1.48 1.04 -6.38
CA VAL A 120 2.41 1.14 -5.25
C VAL A 120 3.83 0.95 -5.78
N VAL A 121 4.71 1.87 -5.44
CA VAL A 121 6.13 1.82 -5.80
C VAL A 121 7.04 1.57 -4.60
N SER A 122 6.54 1.80 -3.40
CA SER A 122 7.29 1.55 -2.16
C SER A 122 6.30 1.29 -1.03
N ALA A 123 6.59 0.32 -0.18
CA ALA A 123 5.74 -0.03 0.94
C ALA A 123 6.57 -0.46 2.14
N HIS A 124 6.05 -0.17 3.34
CA HIS A 124 6.68 -0.57 4.59
C HIS A 124 5.60 -0.93 5.62
N VAL A 125 5.71 -2.12 6.15
CA VAL A 125 4.85 -2.60 7.24
C VAL A 125 5.73 -2.88 8.45
N SER A 126 5.32 -2.39 9.61
CA SER A 126 6.02 -2.65 10.86
C SER A 126 5.03 -2.90 11.99
N LEU A 127 5.51 -3.51 13.05
CA LEU A 127 4.73 -3.73 14.27
C LEU A 127 5.47 -3.07 15.43
N MET A 128 4.74 -2.35 16.26
CA MET A 128 5.29 -1.82 17.51
C MET A 128 5.41 -2.94 18.52
N SER A 129 6.43 -2.86 19.35
CA SER A 129 6.63 -3.85 20.41
C SER A 129 5.66 -3.65 21.57
#